data_5571febbb2c66f0e988a9ca916a602b4
#
_entry.id   5571febbb2c66f0e988a9ca916a602b4
#
_cell.length_a   1.000
_cell.length_b   1.000
_cell.length_c   1.000
_cell.angle_alpha   90.00
_cell.angle_beta   90.00
_cell.angle_gamma   90.00
#
_symmetry.space_group_name_H-M   'P 1'
#
loop_
_entity.id
_entity.type
_entity.pdbx_description
1 polymer ?
#
loop_
_entity_poly.entity_id
_entity_poly.type
_entity_poly.pdbx_seq_one_letter_code
_entity_poly.pdbx_strand_id
1 'polypeptide(L)'
;RLIKAGMSHLRNESAEEVAYAQNMFETIFKDYPQAKDVHISSLLADLMNQKPVTAADFEALQGKILLILPDQDFFSGQMQQDLIRLMHQPKIAYVSGGHLSTVLKTEDYLRTIHDFLDSLN
;
A
#
# COMPACT_ATOMS: atom_id res chain seq x y z
N ARG A 1 21.18 -8.98 3.60
CA ARG A 1 20.31 -9.06 4.81
C ARG A 1 19.02 -8.25 4.65
N LEU A 2 19.10 -7.01 4.16
CA LEU A 2 17.96 -6.10 3.94
C LEU A 2 16.97 -6.62 2.88
N ILE A 3 17.47 -7.12 1.76
CA ILE A 3 16.63 -7.71 0.70
C ILE A 3 15.84 -8.92 1.26
N LYS A 4 16.50 -9.77 2.05
CA LYS A 4 15.83 -10.92 2.69
C LYS A 4 14.76 -10.50 3.70
N ALA A 5 14.98 -9.44 4.46
CA ALA A 5 13.99 -8.92 5.43
C ALA A 5 12.79 -8.30 4.69
N GLY A 6 13.02 -7.50 3.65
CA GLY A 6 11.95 -6.97 2.81
C GLY A 6 11.16 -8.05 2.08
N MET A 7 11.85 -9.09 1.59
CA MET A 7 11.23 -10.23 0.90
C MET A 7 10.44 -11.16 1.84
N SER A 8 10.70 -11.14 3.16
CA SER A 8 9.95 -11.98 4.10
C SER A 8 8.47 -11.60 4.20
N HIS A 9 8.14 -10.38 3.90
CA HIS A 9 6.77 -9.88 3.87
C HIS A 9 6.01 -10.26 2.60
N LEU A 10 6.73 -10.70 1.57
CA LEU A 10 6.17 -11.09 0.27
C LEU A 10 5.82 -12.58 0.18
N ARG A 11 5.71 -13.27 1.30
CA ARG A 11 5.49 -14.74 1.32
C ARG A 11 4.19 -15.19 0.64
N ASN A 12 3.20 -14.32 0.62
CA ASN A 12 1.89 -14.61 0.03
C ASN A 12 1.70 -13.91 -1.32
N GLU A 13 2.74 -13.23 -1.81
CA GLU A 13 2.68 -12.52 -3.07
C GLU A 13 2.87 -13.46 -4.26
N SER A 14 2.35 -13.07 -5.41
CA SER A 14 2.55 -13.82 -6.64
C SER A 14 4.03 -13.85 -7.05
N ALA A 15 4.41 -14.86 -7.85
CA ALA A 15 5.76 -14.95 -8.37
C ALA A 15 6.16 -13.70 -9.19
N GLU A 16 5.20 -13.06 -9.85
CA GLU A 16 5.40 -11.82 -10.61
C GLU A 16 5.73 -10.65 -9.68
N GLU A 17 5.02 -10.52 -8.56
CA GLU A 17 5.28 -9.46 -7.56
C GLU A 17 6.64 -9.64 -6.88
N VAL A 18 6.98 -10.88 -6.54
CA VAL A 18 8.31 -11.21 -5.98
C VAL A 18 9.42 -10.84 -6.95
N ALA A 19 9.29 -11.22 -8.23
CA ALA A 19 10.27 -10.90 -9.26
C ALA A 19 10.39 -9.40 -9.50
N TYR A 20 9.27 -8.67 -9.52
CA TYR A 20 9.26 -7.22 -9.63
C TYR A 20 9.98 -6.55 -8.46
N ALA A 21 9.65 -6.93 -7.23
CA ALA A 21 10.28 -6.39 -6.03
C ALA A 21 11.79 -6.65 -6.01
N GLN A 22 12.20 -7.85 -6.36
CA GLN A 22 13.61 -8.22 -6.43
C GLN A 22 14.36 -7.35 -7.45
N ASN A 23 13.84 -7.23 -8.66
CA ASN A 23 14.45 -6.41 -9.72
C ASN A 23 14.52 -4.93 -9.32
N MET A 24 13.48 -4.40 -8.69
CA MET A 24 13.45 -3.03 -8.20
C MET A 24 14.55 -2.79 -7.16
N PHE A 25 14.70 -3.67 -6.17
CA PHE A 25 15.75 -3.55 -5.15
C PHE A 25 17.14 -3.69 -5.72
N GLU A 26 17.36 -4.64 -6.64
CA GLU A 26 18.65 -4.81 -7.31
C GLU A 26 19.03 -3.56 -8.10
N THR A 27 18.09 -2.96 -8.82
CA THR A 27 18.29 -1.72 -9.59
C THR A 27 18.63 -0.55 -8.66
N ILE A 28 17.85 -0.36 -7.60
CA ILE A 28 18.09 0.73 -6.63
C ILE A 28 19.49 0.60 -6.01
N PHE A 29 19.89 -0.60 -5.57
CA PHE A 29 21.18 -0.79 -4.93
C PHE A 29 22.37 -0.75 -5.90
N LYS A 30 22.12 -0.98 -7.18
CA LYS A 30 23.13 -0.82 -8.23
C LYS A 30 23.36 0.66 -8.53
N ASP A 31 22.28 1.42 -8.72
CA ASP A 31 22.34 2.81 -9.14
C ASP A 31 22.64 3.77 -7.98
N TYR A 32 22.25 3.38 -6.78
CA TYR A 32 22.45 4.14 -5.54
C TYR A 32 23.06 3.25 -4.45
N PRO A 33 24.37 2.93 -4.55
CA PRO A 33 25.04 2.07 -3.55
C PRO A 33 24.90 2.55 -2.11
N GLN A 34 24.87 3.88 -1.91
CA GLN A 34 24.64 4.52 -0.61
C GLN A 34 23.25 4.25 -0.02
N ALA A 35 22.30 3.80 -0.83
CA ALA A 35 20.98 3.42 -0.33
C ALA A 35 21.03 2.24 0.66
N LYS A 36 22.12 1.46 0.63
CA LYS A 36 22.35 0.38 1.60
C LYS A 36 22.63 0.91 3.01
N ASP A 37 23.13 2.14 3.09
CA ASP A 37 23.49 2.83 4.32
C ASP A 37 22.38 3.81 4.75
N VAL A 38 21.31 3.92 3.99
CA VAL A 38 20.12 4.68 4.41
C VAL A 38 19.67 4.11 5.75
N HIS A 39 19.67 4.99 6.72
CA HIS A 39 19.30 4.65 8.09
C HIS A 39 17.82 4.26 8.16
N ILE A 40 17.53 3.00 7.89
CA ILE A 40 16.19 2.43 8.07
C ILE A 40 15.65 2.76 9.45
N SER A 41 16.54 2.79 10.46
CA SER A 41 16.21 3.24 11.82
C SER A 41 15.66 4.67 11.85
N SER A 42 16.25 5.60 11.10
CA SER A 42 15.74 6.98 11.02
C SER A 42 14.40 7.05 10.32
N LEU A 43 14.24 6.32 9.21
CA LEU A 43 12.96 6.24 8.49
C LEU A 43 11.85 5.65 9.35
N LEU A 44 12.15 4.59 10.10
CA LEU A 44 11.20 3.98 11.03
C LEU A 44 10.88 4.90 12.20
N ALA A 45 11.88 5.63 12.74
CA ALA A 45 11.67 6.61 13.78
C ALA A 45 10.76 7.75 13.31
N ASP A 46 10.97 8.26 12.10
CA ASP A 46 10.12 9.29 11.51
C ASP A 46 8.68 8.77 11.31
N LEU A 47 8.53 7.54 10.83
CA LEU A 47 7.22 6.91 10.68
C LEU A 47 6.50 6.75 12.03
N MET A 48 7.22 6.33 13.07
CA MET A 48 6.69 6.16 14.43
C MET A 48 6.34 7.48 15.11
N ASN A 49 6.99 8.58 14.73
CA ASN A 49 6.74 9.91 15.25
C ASN A 49 5.62 10.69 14.52
N GLN A 50 5.06 10.12 13.45
CA GLN A 50 3.94 10.75 12.78
C GLN A 50 2.71 10.79 13.69
N LYS A 51 1.99 11.92 13.62
CA LYS A 51 0.71 12.04 14.31
C LYS A 51 -0.25 10.97 13.79
N PRO A 52 -0.84 10.16 14.66
CA PRO A 52 -1.83 9.18 14.24
C PRO A 52 -2.99 9.84 13.51
N VAL A 53 -3.42 9.27 12.41
CA VAL A 53 -4.63 9.66 11.70
C VAL A 53 -5.84 9.22 12.53
N THR A 54 -6.80 10.10 12.68
CA THR A 54 -8.01 9.87 13.48
C THR A 54 -9.27 9.92 12.62
N ALA A 55 -10.40 9.44 13.16
CA ALA A 55 -11.68 9.51 12.48
C ALA A 55 -12.10 10.96 12.15
N ALA A 56 -11.73 11.92 13.00
CA ALA A 56 -12.01 13.34 12.77
C ALA A 56 -11.33 13.89 11.49
N ASP A 57 -10.19 13.34 11.12
CA ASP A 57 -9.49 13.76 9.91
C ASP A 57 -10.25 13.40 8.62
N PHE A 58 -11.19 12.46 8.69
CA PHE A 58 -12.02 12.02 7.58
C PHE A 58 -13.43 12.59 7.56
N GLU A 59 -13.87 13.30 8.61
CA GLU A 59 -15.24 13.81 8.71
C GLU A 59 -15.64 14.70 7.53
N ALA A 60 -14.76 15.60 7.10
CA ALA A 60 -15.02 16.49 5.97
C ALA A 60 -15.09 15.76 4.61
N LEU A 61 -14.61 14.51 4.56
CA LEU A 61 -14.56 13.69 3.36
C LEU A 61 -15.65 12.61 3.34
N GLN A 62 -16.57 12.63 4.30
CA GLN A 62 -17.62 11.61 4.40
C GLN A 62 -18.39 11.48 3.08
N GLY A 63 -18.53 10.25 2.59
CA GLY A 63 -19.16 9.97 1.30
C GLY A 63 -18.27 10.21 0.07
N LYS A 64 -17.04 10.68 0.26
CA LYS A 64 -16.09 11.00 -0.82
C LYS A 64 -14.77 10.23 -0.69
N ILE A 65 -14.80 9.09 -0.03
CA ILE A 65 -13.62 8.25 0.18
C ILE A 65 -13.78 6.96 -0.60
N LEU A 66 -12.77 6.63 -1.39
CA LEU A 66 -12.58 5.33 -2.01
C LEU A 66 -11.43 4.61 -1.34
N LEU A 67 -11.68 3.43 -0.80
CA LEU A 67 -10.67 2.53 -0.28
C LEU A 67 -10.49 1.37 -1.25
N ILE A 68 -9.33 1.27 -1.87
CA ILE A 68 -8.97 0.17 -2.77
C ILE A 68 -8.10 -0.81 -2.00
N LEU A 69 -8.53 -2.05 -1.93
CA LEU A 69 -7.85 -3.12 -1.20
C LEU A 69 -7.43 -4.23 -2.17
N PRO A 70 -6.16 -4.61 -2.17
CA PRO A 70 -5.75 -5.86 -2.81
C PRO A 70 -6.38 -7.05 -2.09
N ASP A 71 -6.82 -8.05 -2.83
CA ASP A 71 -7.50 -9.23 -2.26
C ASP A 71 -6.52 -10.22 -1.61
N GLN A 72 -5.22 -10.09 -1.85
CA GLN A 72 -4.16 -10.96 -1.35
C GLN A 72 -3.03 -10.18 -0.63
N ASP A 73 -3.34 -9.02 -0.06
CA ASP A 73 -2.35 -8.25 0.69
C ASP A 73 -2.02 -8.92 2.02
N PHE A 74 -0.82 -8.63 2.54
CA PHE A 74 -0.38 -9.09 3.86
C PHE A 74 -1.06 -8.36 5.02
N PHE A 75 -1.75 -7.25 4.78
CA PHE A 75 -2.54 -6.59 5.81
C PHE A 75 -3.66 -7.49 6.29
N SER A 76 -3.71 -7.71 7.61
CA SER A 76 -4.73 -8.57 8.20
C SER A 76 -6.14 -8.02 8.00
N GLY A 77 -7.12 -8.92 8.00
CA GLY A 77 -8.53 -8.53 7.95
C GLY A 77 -8.91 -7.56 9.06
N GLN A 78 -8.30 -7.68 10.25
CA GLN A 78 -8.54 -6.76 11.35
C GLN A 78 -8.05 -5.35 11.02
N MET A 79 -6.86 -5.21 10.42
CA MET A 79 -6.33 -3.91 10.00
C MET A 79 -7.21 -3.26 8.95
N GLN A 80 -7.73 -4.04 8.00
CA GLN A 80 -8.68 -3.53 7.00
C GLN A 80 -9.97 -3.04 7.65
N GLN A 81 -10.53 -3.78 8.60
CA GLN A 81 -11.74 -3.38 9.32
C GLN A 81 -11.53 -2.11 10.17
N ASP A 82 -10.37 -1.98 10.79
CA ASP A 82 -10.01 -0.78 11.55
C ASP A 82 -9.91 0.45 10.63
N LEU A 83 -9.34 0.29 9.45
CA LEU A 83 -9.23 1.34 8.45
C LEU A 83 -10.61 1.76 7.91
N ILE A 84 -11.49 0.79 7.64
CA ILE A 84 -12.88 1.04 7.20
C ILE A 84 -13.65 1.82 8.26
N ARG A 85 -13.52 1.47 9.53
CA ARG A 85 -14.15 2.20 10.63
C ARG A 85 -13.61 3.62 10.78
N LEU A 86 -12.29 3.78 10.64
CA LEU A 86 -11.62 5.07 10.72
C LEU A 86 -12.12 6.04 9.65
N MET A 87 -12.40 5.53 8.45
CA MET A 87 -12.82 6.32 7.28
C MET A 87 -14.34 6.55 7.20
N HIS A 88 -15.12 6.21 8.21
CA HIS A 88 -16.59 6.41 8.22
C HIS A 88 -17.31 5.79 7.00
N GLN A 89 -17.13 4.49 6.80
CA GLN A 89 -17.78 3.74 5.72
C GLN A 89 -17.40 4.24 4.32
N PRO A 90 -16.14 4.13 3.91
CA PRO A 90 -15.71 4.46 2.56
C PRO A 90 -16.37 3.53 1.54
N LYS A 91 -16.43 3.97 0.29
CA LYS A 91 -16.68 3.03 -0.81
C LYS A 91 -15.49 2.09 -0.91
N ILE A 92 -15.73 0.79 -0.89
CA ILE A 92 -14.67 -0.23 -0.94
C ILE A 92 -14.65 -0.86 -2.33
N ALA A 93 -13.47 -0.99 -2.90
CA ALA A 93 -13.22 -1.75 -4.11
C ALA A 93 -12.06 -2.71 -3.87
N TYR A 94 -12.14 -3.90 -4.46
CA TYR A 94 -11.07 -4.89 -4.40
C TYR A 94 -10.41 -5.01 -5.75
N VAL A 95 -9.08 -5.08 -5.75
CA VAL A 95 -8.26 -5.35 -6.93
C VAL A 95 -7.52 -6.66 -6.69
N SER A 96 -7.44 -7.48 -7.73
CA SER A 96 -6.71 -8.74 -7.68
C SER A 96 -5.21 -8.52 -7.46
N GLY A 97 -4.62 -9.24 -6.56
CA GLY A 97 -3.18 -9.25 -6.30
C GLY A 97 -2.82 -8.88 -4.87
N GLY A 98 -1.54 -8.68 -4.65
CA GLY A 98 -0.93 -8.40 -3.37
C GLY A 98 -0.54 -6.93 -3.20
N HIS A 99 0.45 -6.72 -2.35
CA HIS A 99 0.91 -5.38 -1.97
C HIS A 99 1.40 -4.52 -3.14
N LEU A 100 1.97 -5.13 -4.16
CA LEU A 100 2.48 -4.45 -5.36
C LEU A 100 1.45 -4.35 -6.50
N SER A 101 0.21 -4.69 -6.25
CA SER A 101 -0.86 -4.65 -7.26
C SER A 101 -1.07 -3.26 -7.86
N THR A 102 -0.81 -2.18 -7.11
CA THR A 102 -0.86 -0.80 -7.64
C THR A 102 0.04 -0.61 -8.86
N VAL A 103 1.17 -1.28 -8.89
CA VAL A 103 2.16 -1.20 -9.98
C VAL A 103 1.84 -2.22 -11.08
N LEU A 104 1.49 -3.44 -10.70
CA LEU A 104 1.27 -4.55 -11.63
C LEU A 104 -0.14 -4.55 -12.26
N LYS A 105 -1.10 -3.90 -11.61
CA LYS A 105 -2.50 -3.79 -12.03
C LYS A 105 -2.94 -2.32 -12.14
N THR A 106 -2.05 -1.46 -12.60
CA THR A 106 -2.28 -0.01 -12.68
C THR A 106 -3.59 0.34 -13.41
N GLU A 107 -3.90 -0.33 -14.50
CA GLU A 107 -5.14 -0.09 -15.26
C GLU A 107 -6.40 -0.40 -14.45
N ASP A 108 -6.39 -1.46 -13.65
CA ASP A 108 -7.50 -1.82 -12.78
C ASP A 108 -7.72 -0.77 -11.69
N TYR A 109 -6.64 -0.24 -11.11
CA TYR A 109 -6.70 0.88 -10.16
C TYR A 109 -7.24 2.14 -10.82
N LEU A 110 -6.74 2.52 -11.99
CA LEU A 110 -7.19 3.71 -12.71
C LEU A 110 -8.67 3.61 -13.07
N ARG A 111 -9.12 2.48 -13.59
CA ARG A 111 -10.53 2.25 -13.89
C ARG A 111 -11.40 2.39 -12.64
N THR A 112 -10.99 1.77 -11.54
CA THR A 112 -11.70 1.86 -10.26
C THR A 112 -11.80 3.30 -9.75
N ILE A 113 -10.72 4.09 -9.88
CA ILE A 113 -10.69 5.50 -9.51
C ILE A 113 -11.64 6.32 -10.42
N HIS A 114 -11.59 6.12 -11.72
CA HIS A 114 -12.48 6.81 -12.66
C HIS A 114 -13.95 6.51 -12.38
N ASP A 115 -14.32 5.26 -12.19
CA ASP A 115 -15.69 4.85 -11.87
C ASP A 115 -16.17 5.51 -10.56
N PHE A 116 -15.28 5.63 -9.58
CA PHE A 116 -15.61 6.32 -8.33
C PHE A 116 -15.83 7.82 -8.55
N LEU A 117 -14.93 8.48 -9.26
CA LEU A 117 -15.05 9.92 -9.55
C LEU A 117 -16.32 10.23 -10.34
N ASP A 118 -16.64 9.41 -11.32
CA ASP A 118 -17.88 9.54 -12.09
C ASP A 118 -19.12 9.37 -11.21
N SER A 119 -19.05 8.51 -10.19
CA SER A 119 -20.14 8.29 -9.25
C SER A 119 -20.42 9.48 -8.30
N LEU A 120 -19.48 10.42 -8.20
CA LEU A 120 -19.63 11.63 -7.37
C LEU A 120 -20.34 12.77 -8.09
N ASN A 121 -20.50 12.67 -9.40
CA ASN A 121 -21.21 13.64 -10.24
C ASN A 121 -22.70 13.21 -10.39
#